data_10b66047b2ebf56a715357374ae10587
#
_entry.id   10b66047b2ebf56a715357374ae10587
#
_cell.length_a   1.000
_cell.length_b   1.000
_cell.length_c   1.000
_cell.angle_alpha   90.00
_cell.angle_beta   90.00
_cell.angle_gamma   90.00
#
_symmetry.space_group_name_H-M   'P 1'
#
loop_
_entity.id
_entity.type
_entity.pdbx_description
1 polymer ?
#
loop_
_entity_poly.entity_id
_entity_poly.type
_entity_poly.pdbx_seq_one_letter_code
_entity_poly.pdbx_strand_id
1 'polypeptide(L)'
;MRLSVVGRLRTIAFACVIAVLVAGCAHQGAGEKATVQRMYVFNCGESVTNDVSRWSPGVNPGQPWTFSNNCYLIRHAKGWMLWDSGLSDGIAAMPDGLVALGGALRMKMPRTLVSQLAEAGVKTTDVSYVAFSHFHPDHAGNANLFTAATLYIQETEYDAIFGPTPQKFGFIPAGYEKLRTNPVVKLKGDHDVFGDGSVIIVSTPGHTPGHQSLLVRLQRTGVVILSGDLTHFQANWDARRVPGMNFNRDQTIASMEKVAALVVTEKAQFWINHDQAQSAKMPRPPAYLD
;
A
#
# COMPACT_ATOMS: atom_id res chain seq x y z
N MET A 1 49.27 -94.57 33.86
CA MET A 1 49.07 -93.29 34.60
C MET A 1 48.85 -92.19 33.60
N ARG A 2 47.66 -91.81 33.33
CA ARG A 2 47.34 -90.79 32.33
C ARG A 2 46.52 -89.70 33.02
N LEU A 3 47.03 -88.46 33.05
CA LEU A 3 46.33 -87.29 33.49
C LEU A 3 45.59 -86.64 32.28
N SER A 4 44.32 -86.45 32.43
CA SER A 4 43.56 -85.72 31.48
C SER A 4 43.31 -84.32 32.03
N VAL A 5 43.66 -83.29 31.27
CA VAL A 5 43.37 -81.87 31.53
C VAL A 5 42.19 -81.48 30.71
N VAL A 6 41.12 -81.07 31.39
CA VAL A 6 39.89 -80.52 30.74
C VAL A 6 40.04 -79.03 30.65
N GLY A 7 40.20 -78.53 29.42
CA GLY A 7 40.19 -77.11 29.15
C GLY A 7 38.75 -76.60 28.98
N ARG A 8 38.35 -75.55 29.75
CA ARG A 8 37.11 -74.88 29.61
C ARG A 8 37.24 -73.75 28.57
N LEU A 9 36.52 -73.88 27.46
CA LEU A 9 36.32 -72.76 26.53
C LEU A 9 35.35 -71.71 27.14
N ARG A 10 35.81 -70.51 27.24
CA ARG A 10 34.92 -69.35 27.52
C ARG A 10 34.48 -68.70 26.21
N THR A 11 33.22 -68.81 25.91
CA THR A 11 32.59 -68.14 24.78
C THR A 11 32.37 -66.65 25.12
N ILE A 12 33.04 -65.76 24.42
CA ILE A 12 32.82 -64.31 24.51
C ILE A 12 31.76 -63.99 23.48
N ALA A 13 30.59 -63.61 23.95
CA ALA A 13 29.51 -63.05 23.09
C ALA A 13 29.77 -61.56 22.80
N PHE A 14 30.07 -61.27 21.55
CA PHE A 14 30.14 -59.90 21.04
C PHE A 14 28.70 -59.40 20.78
N ALA A 15 28.21 -58.46 21.59
CA ALA A 15 26.96 -57.76 21.33
C ALA A 15 27.23 -56.59 20.33
N CYS A 16 26.81 -56.78 19.09
CA CYS A 16 26.76 -55.66 18.12
C CYS A 16 25.64 -54.72 18.46
N VAL A 17 25.97 -53.54 18.98
CA VAL A 17 25.00 -52.42 19.12
C VAL A 17 24.89 -51.75 17.74
N ILE A 18 23.77 -51.97 17.06
CA ILE A 18 23.43 -51.25 15.83
C ILE A 18 22.83 -49.90 16.25
N ALA A 19 23.62 -48.82 16.15
CA ALA A 19 23.13 -47.46 16.29
C ALA A 19 22.35 -47.10 15.02
N VAL A 20 21.01 -47.05 15.10
CA VAL A 20 20.14 -46.54 14.06
C VAL A 20 20.21 -45.01 14.13
N LEU A 21 21.01 -44.41 13.24
CA LEU A 21 20.97 -42.96 12.99
C LEU A 21 19.65 -42.61 12.27
N VAL A 22 18.66 -42.18 13.04
CA VAL A 22 17.45 -41.51 12.48
C VAL A 22 17.89 -40.15 11.98
N ALA A 23 18.21 -40.06 10.69
CA ALA A 23 18.34 -38.76 10.00
C ALA A 23 16.97 -38.11 9.97
N GLY A 24 16.69 -37.26 10.96
CA GLY A 24 15.54 -36.35 10.93
C GLY A 24 15.71 -35.39 9.76
N CYS A 25 15.02 -35.63 8.66
CA CYS A 25 14.79 -34.61 7.64
C CYS A 25 14.02 -33.48 8.30
N ALA A 26 14.73 -32.44 8.75
CA ALA A 26 14.12 -31.17 9.03
C ALA A 26 13.51 -30.69 7.70
N HIS A 27 12.21 -30.88 7.53
CA HIS A 27 11.45 -30.10 6.58
C HIS A 27 11.62 -28.64 7.00
N GLN A 28 12.53 -27.92 6.34
CA GLN A 28 12.46 -26.47 6.30
C GLN A 28 11.16 -26.16 5.56
N GLY A 29 10.09 -25.97 6.33
CA GLY A 29 8.84 -25.42 5.80
C GLY A 29 9.20 -24.15 5.03
N ALA A 30 8.71 -24.03 3.80
CA ALA A 30 8.76 -22.79 3.06
C ALA A 30 8.31 -21.70 4.04
N GLY A 31 9.23 -20.79 4.43
CA GLY A 31 8.99 -19.79 5.46
C GLY A 31 7.71 -19.05 5.12
N GLU A 32 6.76 -19.08 6.05
CA GLU A 32 5.52 -18.34 5.95
C GLU A 32 5.90 -16.89 5.64
N LYS A 33 5.40 -16.35 4.52
CA LYS A 33 5.72 -14.96 4.14
C LYS A 33 5.28 -14.04 5.28
N ALA A 34 6.16 -13.15 5.72
CA ALA A 34 5.85 -12.19 6.77
C ALA A 34 4.59 -11.39 6.43
N THR A 35 3.78 -11.10 7.42
CA THR A 35 2.52 -10.39 7.27
C THR A 35 2.47 -9.18 8.18
N VAL A 36 1.66 -8.18 7.81
CA VAL A 36 1.37 -7.05 8.70
C VAL A 36 0.42 -7.49 9.81
N GLN A 37 0.52 -6.82 10.97
CA GLN A 37 -0.30 -7.14 12.14
C GLN A 37 -1.73 -6.60 12.03
N ARG A 38 -1.89 -5.41 11.44
CA ARG A 38 -3.18 -4.71 11.26
C ARG A 38 -3.09 -3.73 10.10
N MET A 39 -4.21 -3.55 9.41
CA MET A 39 -4.41 -2.47 8.47
C MET A 39 -5.78 -1.82 8.72
N TYR A 40 -5.77 -0.53 9.03
CA TYR A 40 -6.98 0.28 9.09
C TYR A 40 -7.23 0.96 7.75
N VAL A 41 -8.49 1.05 7.37
CA VAL A 41 -8.92 1.79 6.17
C VAL A 41 -9.69 3.03 6.63
N PHE A 42 -9.17 4.22 6.34
CA PHE A 42 -9.80 5.49 6.69
C PHE A 42 -10.60 6.05 5.51
N ASN A 43 -11.72 6.70 5.81
CA ASN A 43 -12.37 7.57 4.83
C ASN A 43 -11.64 8.93 4.82
N CYS A 44 -10.80 9.12 3.84
CA CYS A 44 -9.95 10.31 3.71
C CYS A 44 -10.50 11.34 2.74
N GLY A 45 -11.80 11.25 2.44
CA GLY A 45 -12.50 12.21 1.62
C GLY A 45 -13.49 11.59 0.64
N GLU A 46 -14.33 12.43 0.11
CA GLU A 46 -15.27 12.13 -0.96
C GLU A 46 -15.25 13.26 -1.98
N SER A 47 -15.37 12.93 -3.24
CA SER A 47 -15.43 13.93 -4.30
C SER A 47 -16.58 13.64 -5.23
N VAL A 48 -17.30 14.68 -5.66
CA VAL A 48 -18.38 14.57 -6.64
C VAL A 48 -18.02 15.40 -7.86
N THR A 49 -17.97 14.75 -9.03
CA THR A 49 -17.89 15.44 -10.31
C THR A 49 -19.26 15.55 -10.94
N ASN A 50 -19.46 16.57 -11.75
CA ASN A 50 -20.65 16.69 -12.60
C ASN A 50 -20.49 16.01 -13.97
N ASP A 51 -19.27 15.54 -14.30
CA ASP A 51 -18.97 14.87 -15.56
C ASP A 51 -17.85 13.84 -15.37
N VAL A 52 -18.24 12.56 -15.26
CA VAL A 52 -17.32 11.43 -15.08
C VAL A 52 -16.42 11.19 -16.29
N SER A 53 -16.79 11.67 -17.48
CA SER A 53 -16.01 11.45 -18.71
C SER A 53 -14.60 12.06 -18.65
N ARG A 54 -14.35 13.00 -17.76
CA ARG A 54 -13.01 13.55 -17.47
C ARG A 54 -12.06 12.48 -16.96
N TRP A 55 -12.56 11.54 -16.14
CA TRP A 55 -11.81 10.41 -15.58
C TRP A 55 -12.00 9.11 -16.37
N SER A 56 -13.04 9.07 -17.22
CA SER A 56 -13.40 7.90 -18.05
C SER A 56 -13.71 8.35 -19.48
N PRO A 57 -12.69 8.73 -20.26
CA PRO A 57 -12.88 9.31 -21.58
C PRO A 57 -13.80 8.48 -22.49
N GLY A 58 -14.81 9.15 -23.06
CA GLY A 58 -15.78 8.52 -23.96
C GLY A 58 -16.90 7.75 -23.27
N VAL A 59 -16.98 7.77 -21.94
CA VAL A 59 -18.04 7.07 -21.19
C VAL A 59 -18.82 8.04 -20.35
N ASN A 60 -20.16 7.94 -20.45
CA ASN A 60 -21.13 8.72 -19.65
C ASN A 60 -20.84 10.21 -19.60
N PRO A 61 -20.65 10.93 -20.73
CA PRO A 61 -20.39 12.37 -20.71
C PRO A 61 -21.54 13.13 -20.04
N GLY A 62 -21.19 14.10 -19.20
CA GLY A 62 -22.15 14.91 -18.47
C GLY A 62 -22.85 14.18 -17.31
N GLN A 63 -22.48 12.94 -16.99
CA GLN A 63 -23.06 12.22 -15.86
C GLN A 63 -22.27 12.49 -14.59
N PRO A 64 -22.96 12.79 -13.47
CA PRO A 64 -22.29 12.96 -12.19
C PRO A 64 -21.74 11.64 -11.66
N TRP A 65 -20.66 11.71 -10.87
CA TRP A 65 -20.06 10.56 -10.24
C TRP A 65 -19.50 10.91 -8.87
N THR A 66 -19.57 9.97 -7.94
CA THR A 66 -18.97 10.08 -6.62
C THR A 66 -17.74 9.20 -6.52
N PHE A 67 -16.63 9.81 -6.09
CA PHE A 67 -15.38 9.15 -5.81
C PHE A 67 -15.21 8.95 -4.31
N SER A 68 -14.79 7.78 -3.89
CA SER A 68 -14.21 7.60 -2.56
C SER A 68 -12.76 8.08 -2.54
N ASN A 69 -12.22 8.28 -1.35
CA ASN A 69 -10.81 8.49 -1.12
C ASN A 69 -10.40 7.78 0.17
N ASN A 70 -9.52 6.79 0.07
CA ASN A 70 -9.10 5.98 1.21
C ASN A 70 -7.63 6.25 1.55
N CYS A 71 -7.33 6.24 2.85
CA CYS A 71 -5.97 6.14 3.38
C CYS A 71 -5.83 4.86 4.17
N TYR A 72 -4.61 4.38 4.33
CA TYR A 72 -4.36 3.11 4.99
C TYR A 72 -3.29 3.25 6.05
N LEU A 73 -3.62 2.87 7.29
CA LEU A 73 -2.67 2.84 8.39
C LEU A 73 -2.27 1.39 8.67
N ILE A 74 -1.01 1.08 8.49
CA ILE A 74 -0.46 -0.28 8.54
C ILE A 74 0.39 -0.44 9.79
N ARG A 75 0.08 -1.44 10.62
CA ARG A 75 0.90 -1.83 11.77
C ARG A 75 1.85 -2.95 11.38
N HIS A 76 3.13 -2.65 11.49
CA HIS A 76 4.22 -3.62 11.37
C HIS A 76 5.01 -3.68 12.69
N ALA A 77 5.80 -4.75 12.91
CA ALA A 77 6.67 -4.86 14.10
C ALA A 77 7.67 -3.70 14.21
N LYS A 78 8.10 -3.16 13.06
CA LYS A 78 9.05 -2.01 12.98
C LYS A 78 8.40 -0.63 13.16
N GLY A 79 7.07 -0.53 13.26
CA GLY A 79 6.38 0.75 13.46
C GLY A 79 5.07 0.88 12.70
N TRP A 80 4.51 2.08 12.70
CA TRP A 80 3.33 2.45 11.94
C TRP A 80 3.72 3.06 10.59
N MET A 81 3.08 2.64 9.52
CA MET A 81 3.19 3.23 8.19
C MET A 81 1.83 3.78 7.77
N LEU A 82 1.81 5.02 7.29
CA LEU A 82 0.65 5.60 6.63
C LEU A 82 0.87 5.59 5.12
N TRP A 83 -0.12 5.08 4.39
CA TRP A 83 -0.22 5.14 2.94
C TRP A 83 -1.34 6.09 2.53
N ASP A 84 -0.98 7.16 1.82
CA ASP A 84 -1.79 8.33 1.51
C ASP A 84 -2.30 9.06 2.77
N SER A 85 -2.63 10.32 2.64
CA SER A 85 -3.18 11.15 3.73
C SER A 85 -4.48 11.86 3.37
N GLY A 86 -5.00 11.59 2.19
CA GLY A 86 -6.29 12.08 1.74
C GLY A 86 -6.38 13.59 1.48
N LEU A 87 -7.61 14.06 1.42
CA LEU A 87 -7.93 15.49 1.39
C LEU A 87 -7.50 16.16 2.70
N SER A 88 -7.16 17.44 2.63
CA SER A 88 -6.83 18.22 3.82
C SER A 88 -7.95 18.20 4.87
N ASP A 89 -7.60 17.97 6.13
CA ASP A 89 -8.52 18.05 7.27
C ASP A 89 -9.20 19.43 7.39
N GLY A 90 -8.59 20.49 6.85
CA GLY A 90 -9.19 21.82 6.79
C GLY A 90 -10.51 21.87 6.01
N ILE A 91 -10.73 20.92 5.08
CA ILE A 91 -11.98 20.83 4.31
C ILE A 91 -13.16 20.38 5.20
N ALA A 92 -12.89 19.63 6.29
CA ALA A 92 -13.94 19.21 7.21
C ALA A 92 -14.69 20.38 7.87
N ALA A 93 -14.06 21.54 7.97
CA ALA A 93 -14.67 22.76 8.49
C ALA A 93 -15.47 23.54 7.44
N MET A 94 -15.54 23.09 6.19
CA MET A 94 -16.25 23.73 5.09
C MET A 94 -17.62 23.05 4.87
N PRO A 95 -18.75 23.68 5.25
CA PRO A 95 -20.08 23.04 5.17
C PRO A 95 -20.42 22.57 3.75
N ASP A 96 -20.04 23.35 2.74
CA ASP A 96 -20.31 23.07 1.32
C ASP A 96 -19.17 22.28 0.66
N GLY A 97 -18.11 21.97 1.41
CA GLY A 97 -16.88 21.38 0.89
C GLY A 97 -16.05 22.37 0.05
N LEU A 98 -14.96 21.86 -0.54
CA LEU A 98 -14.08 22.63 -1.43
C LEU A 98 -14.48 22.39 -2.89
N VAL A 99 -14.66 23.48 -3.64
CA VAL A 99 -14.93 23.44 -5.08
C VAL A 99 -13.62 23.61 -5.84
N ALA A 100 -13.34 22.71 -6.77
CA ALA A 100 -12.13 22.70 -7.59
C ALA A 100 -12.45 22.51 -9.08
N LEU A 101 -11.40 22.57 -9.91
CA LEU A 101 -11.47 22.37 -11.37
C LEU A 101 -12.53 23.26 -12.05
N GLY A 102 -12.61 24.53 -11.64
CA GLY A 102 -13.57 25.46 -12.21
C GLY A 102 -15.04 25.10 -11.95
N GLY A 103 -15.35 24.45 -10.83
CA GLY A 103 -16.70 24.02 -10.47
C GLY A 103 -17.02 22.55 -10.84
N ALA A 104 -16.12 21.88 -11.56
CA ALA A 104 -16.38 20.53 -12.04
C ALA A 104 -16.21 19.45 -10.96
N LEU A 105 -15.53 19.76 -9.86
CA LEU A 105 -15.31 18.84 -8.76
C LEU A 105 -15.63 19.49 -7.42
N ARG A 106 -16.44 18.83 -6.60
CA ARG A 106 -16.71 19.22 -5.21
C ARG A 106 -16.16 18.14 -4.29
N MET A 107 -15.31 18.56 -3.35
CA MET A 107 -14.62 17.67 -2.41
C MET A 107 -15.12 17.91 -0.99
N LYS A 108 -15.34 16.85 -0.24
CA LYS A 108 -15.74 16.87 1.18
C LYS A 108 -14.84 15.96 2.00
N MET A 109 -14.58 16.37 3.22
CA MET A 109 -13.87 15.57 4.22
C MET A 109 -14.86 15.28 5.36
N PRO A 110 -15.59 14.14 5.34
CA PRO A 110 -16.63 13.85 6.33
C PRO A 110 -16.07 13.72 7.74
N ARG A 111 -14.84 13.23 7.85
CA ARG A 111 -14.13 13.01 9.11
C ARG A 111 -12.65 13.31 8.91
N THR A 112 -12.04 14.07 9.83
CA THR A 112 -10.61 14.38 9.73
C THR A 112 -9.75 13.12 9.84
N LEU A 113 -8.61 13.09 9.16
CA LEU A 113 -7.63 12.00 9.29
C LEU A 113 -7.16 11.88 10.75
N VAL A 114 -6.93 13.02 11.42
CA VAL A 114 -6.50 13.05 12.82
C VAL A 114 -7.53 12.38 13.75
N SER A 115 -8.84 12.60 13.54
CA SER A 115 -9.86 11.94 14.35
C SER A 115 -9.91 10.43 14.15
N GLN A 116 -9.71 9.96 12.92
CA GLN A 116 -9.70 8.53 12.60
C GLN A 116 -8.42 7.83 13.10
N LEU A 117 -7.28 8.51 13.07
CA LEU A 117 -6.05 8.04 13.73
C LEU A 117 -6.28 7.86 15.24
N ALA A 118 -6.92 8.84 15.89
CA ALA A 118 -7.23 8.76 17.33
C ALA A 118 -8.16 7.59 17.67
N GLU A 119 -9.14 7.25 16.82
CA GLU A 119 -9.99 6.05 16.99
C GLU A 119 -9.21 4.74 16.83
N ALA A 120 -8.17 4.73 16.00
CA ALA A 120 -7.23 3.63 15.91
C ALA A 120 -6.22 3.60 17.08
N GLY A 121 -6.30 4.55 18.02
CA GLY A 121 -5.38 4.71 19.15
C GLY A 121 -3.99 5.19 18.77
N VAL A 122 -3.86 5.93 17.67
CA VAL A 122 -2.57 6.36 17.09
C VAL A 122 -2.56 7.89 16.93
N LYS A 123 -1.46 8.52 17.30
CA LYS A 123 -1.21 9.95 17.05
C LYS A 123 -0.41 10.11 15.75
N THR A 124 -0.47 11.29 15.15
CA THR A 124 0.38 11.60 13.97
C THR A 124 1.87 11.41 14.26
N THR A 125 2.30 11.67 15.50
CA THR A 125 3.69 11.50 15.96
C THR A 125 4.12 10.04 16.13
N ASP A 126 3.18 9.09 16.19
CA ASP A 126 3.47 7.66 16.32
C ASP A 126 3.74 7.02 14.95
N VAL A 127 3.40 7.72 13.86
CA VAL A 127 3.64 7.27 12.49
C VAL A 127 5.12 7.42 12.15
N SER A 128 5.78 6.28 11.96
CA SER A 128 7.22 6.21 11.71
C SER A 128 7.57 6.31 10.24
N TYR A 129 6.65 5.89 9.35
CA TYR A 129 6.85 5.81 7.92
C TYR A 129 5.66 6.38 7.18
N VAL A 130 5.91 7.15 6.14
CA VAL A 130 4.88 7.65 5.22
C VAL A 130 5.28 7.35 3.78
N ALA A 131 4.30 6.96 3.00
CA ALA A 131 4.42 6.93 1.55
C ALA A 131 3.09 7.37 0.95
N PHE A 132 3.15 7.99 -0.20
CA PHE A 132 1.99 8.46 -0.94
C PHE A 132 1.99 7.77 -2.28
N SER A 133 0.81 7.38 -2.76
CA SER A 133 0.70 6.86 -4.13
C SER A 133 1.23 7.89 -5.12
N HIS A 134 0.90 9.15 -4.87
CA HIS A 134 1.41 10.33 -5.58
C HIS A 134 1.02 11.61 -4.79
N PHE A 135 1.35 12.79 -5.31
CA PHE A 135 1.21 14.05 -4.56
C PHE A 135 0.07 14.96 -5.02
N HIS A 136 -1.00 14.43 -5.63
CA HIS A 136 -2.22 15.22 -5.80
C HIS A 136 -2.85 15.57 -4.46
N PRO A 137 -3.63 16.68 -4.39
CA PRO A 137 -4.14 17.22 -3.11
C PRO A 137 -5.07 16.27 -2.35
N ASP A 138 -5.69 15.33 -3.01
CA ASP A 138 -6.56 14.32 -2.43
C ASP A 138 -5.83 13.06 -1.92
N HIS A 139 -4.53 12.96 -2.16
CA HIS A 139 -3.66 11.91 -1.62
C HIS A 139 -2.67 12.46 -0.58
N ALA A 140 -2.18 13.68 -0.77
CA ALA A 140 -1.16 14.28 0.08
C ALA A 140 -1.66 15.51 0.88
N GLY A 141 -2.97 15.71 1.00
CA GLY A 141 -3.56 16.91 1.62
C GLY A 141 -3.25 17.12 3.10
N ASN A 142 -2.90 16.05 3.81
CA ASN A 142 -2.47 16.11 5.22
C ASN A 142 -0.99 15.73 5.41
N ALA A 143 -0.19 15.67 4.35
CA ALA A 143 1.20 15.22 4.40
C ALA A 143 2.05 16.02 5.41
N ASN A 144 1.80 17.32 5.53
CA ASN A 144 2.47 18.22 6.48
C ASN A 144 2.29 17.86 7.97
N LEU A 145 1.41 16.93 8.32
CA LEU A 145 1.21 16.45 9.69
C LEU A 145 2.27 15.41 10.11
N PHE A 146 3.06 14.87 9.17
CA PHE A 146 3.96 13.72 9.40
C PHE A 146 5.44 14.08 9.22
N THR A 147 5.85 15.22 9.74
CA THR A 147 7.20 15.79 9.53
C THR A 147 8.33 15.03 10.21
N ALA A 148 8.04 14.09 11.11
CA ALA A 148 9.05 13.24 11.76
C ALA A 148 9.18 11.84 11.11
N ALA A 149 8.24 11.46 10.25
CA ALA A 149 8.21 10.14 9.62
C ALA A 149 9.23 10.04 8.47
N THR A 150 9.76 8.85 8.25
CA THR A 150 10.57 8.57 7.05
C THR A 150 9.66 8.54 5.83
N LEU A 151 9.95 9.36 4.82
CA LEU A 151 9.23 9.42 3.56
C LEU A 151 9.82 8.41 2.55
N TYR A 152 9.00 7.48 2.06
CA TYR A 152 9.32 6.61 0.93
C TYR A 152 8.66 7.15 -0.34
N ILE A 153 9.45 7.45 -1.37
CA ILE A 153 8.98 8.12 -2.58
C ILE A 153 9.85 7.74 -3.78
N GLN A 154 9.24 7.55 -4.96
CA GLN A 154 10.03 7.40 -6.18
C GLN A 154 10.84 8.68 -6.45
N GLU A 155 12.09 8.51 -6.87
CA GLU A 155 13.00 9.64 -7.16
C GLU A 155 12.37 10.64 -8.14
N THR A 156 11.72 10.14 -9.18
CA THR A 156 11.04 10.97 -10.20
C THR A 156 9.86 11.77 -9.63
N GLU A 157 9.14 11.24 -8.63
CA GLU A 157 8.08 11.99 -7.94
C GLU A 157 8.68 13.04 -7.01
N TYR A 158 9.73 12.68 -6.27
CA TYR A 158 10.45 13.63 -5.40
C TYR A 158 10.97 14.84 -6.18
N ASP A 159 11.57 14.59 -7.34
CA ASP A 159 12.10 15.65 -8.19
C ASP A 159 10.98 16.50 -8.82
N ALA A 160 9.81 15.91 -9.07
CA ALA A 160 8.64 16.64 -9.58
C ALA A 160 7.97 17.50 -8.49
N ILE A 161 7.79 17.00 -7.26
CA ILE A 161 7.11 17.76 -6.18
C ILE A 161 7.98 18.90 -5.63
N PHE A 162 9.30 18.70 -5.59
CA PHE A 162 10.24 19.69 -5.05
C PHE A 162 11.03 20.44 -6.14
N GLY A 163 10.73 20.17 -7.39
CA GLY A 163 11.31 20.84 -8.54
C GLY A 163 10.74 22.24 -8.79
N PRO A 164 11.14 22.90 -9.88
CA PRO A 164 10.76 24.29 -10.15
C PRO A 164 9.30 24.47 -10.61
N THR A 165 8.62 23.41 -11.06
CA THR A 165 7.28 23.52 -11.68
C THR A 165 6.32 22.39 -11.23
N PRO A 166 6.12 22.17 -9.92
CA PRO A 166 5.26 21.09 -9.43
C PRO A 166 3.79 21.22 -9.92
N GLN A 167 3.33 22.44 -10.14
CA GLN A 167 1.96 22.71 -10.60
C GLN A 167 1.68 22.13 -12.01
N LYS A 168 2.70 21.87 -12.83
CA LYS A 168 2.53 21.18 -14.12
C LYS A 168 1.99 19.76 -13.97
N PHE A 169 2.21 19.16 -12.80
CA PHE A 169 1.75 17.81 -12.47
C PHE A 169 0.51 17.81 -11.58
N GLY A 170 -0.13 18.97 -11.35
CA GLY A 170 -1.28 19.09 -10.46
C GLY A 170 -0.93 19.15 -8.97
N PHE A 171 0.34 19.26 -8.63
CA PHE A 171 0.79 19.28 -7.23
C PHE A 171 0.63 20.65 -6.59
N ILE A 172 0.26 20.66 -5.30
CA ILE A 172 0.07 21.89 -4.50
C ILE A 172 1.07 21.88 -3.34
N PRO A 173 2.24 22.55 -3.46
CA PRO A 173 3.31 22.49 -2.45
C PRO A 173 2.88 22.81 -1.03
N ALA A 174 1.95 23.74 -0.84
CA ALA A 174 1.43 24.10 0.47
C ALA A 174 0.91 22.91 1.30
N GLY A 175 0.48 21.81 0.64
CA GLY A 175 0.00 20.60 1.30
C GLY A 175 1.12 19.69 1.83
N TYR A 176 2.34 19.78 1.28
CA TYR A 176 3.41 18.82 1.55
C TYR A 176 4.82 19.41 1.71
N GLU A 177 4.98 20.71 1.56
CA GLU A 177 6.31 21.34 1.55
C GLU A 177 7.15 21.08 2.81
N LYS A 178 6.49 20.84 3.97
CA LYS A 178 7.17 20.52 5.22
C LYS A 178 7.89 19.17 5.18
N LEU A 179 7.50 18.25 4.29
CA LEU A 179 8.18 16.98 4.12
C LEU A 179 9.60 17.12 3.55
N ARG A 180 9.97 18.29 3.04
CA ARG A 180 11.34 18.55 2.53
C ARG A 180 12.42 18.27 3.57
N THR A 181 12.09 18.37 4.85
CA THR A 181 13.03 18.16 5.97
C THR A 181 12.95 16.76 6.59
N ASN A 182 12.04 15.90 6.11
CA ASN A 182 11.93 14.54 6.60
C ASN A 182 13.16 13.69 6.22
N PRO A 183 13.47 12.64 6.97
CA PRO A 183 14.27 11.54 6.45
C PRO A 183 13.60 10.98 5.18
N VAL A 184 14.34 10.83 4.08
CA VAL A 184 13.79 10.41 2.78
C VAL A 184 14.52 9.19 2.24
N VAL A 185 13.76 8.20 1.78
CA VAL A 185 14.23 7.07 0.99
C VAL A 185 13.73 7.26 -0.44
N LYS A 186 14.61 7.72 -1.33
CA LYS A 186 14.33 7.86 -2.76
C LYS A 186 14.43 6.50 -3.45
N LEU A 187 13.35 6.07 -4.08
CA LEU A 187 13.21 4.77 -4.71
C LEU A 187 13.46 4.83 -6.22
N LYS A 188 13.97 3.74 -6.78
CA LYS A 188 14.10 3.50 -8.22
C LYS A 188 13.47 2.16 -8.56
N GLY A 189 12.14 2.13 -8.69
CA GLY A 189 11.39 0.90 -8.94
C GLY A 189 10.71 0.34 -7.68
N ASP A 190 10.49 -0.98 -7.67
CA ASP A 190 9.79 -1.66 -6.56
C ASP A 190 10.68 -1.72 -5.32
N HIS A 191 10.05 -1.66 -4.14
CA HIS A 191 10.78 -1.63 -2.88
C HIS A 191 10.03 -2.32 -1.74
N ASP A 192 10.71 -3.23 -1.06
CA ASP A 192 10.23 -3.86 0.16
C ASP A 192 10.52 -2.95 1.36
N VAL A 193 9.47 -2.32 1.91
CA VAL A 193 9.58 -1.29 2.95
C VAL A 193 10.24 -1.82 4.22
N PHE A 194 9.90 -3.07 4.59
CA PHE A 194 10.38 -3.67 5.84
C PHE A 194 11.44 -4.76 5.65
N GLY A 195 11.73 -5.14 4.39
CA GLY A 195 12.74 -6.15 4.06
C GLY A 195 12.30 -7.59 4.38
N ASP A 196 11.00 -7.84 4.54
CA ASP A 196 10.42 -9.14 4.86
C ASP A 196 9.31 -9.58 3.88
N GLY A 197 9.06 -8.78 2.86
CA GLY A 197 8.06 -9.02 1.84
C GLY A 197 6.63 -8.70 2.25
N SER A 198 6.39 -8.18 3.45
CA SER A 198 5.03 -7.91 3.95
C SER A 198 4.38 -6.68 3.33
N VAL A 199 5.18 -5.64 3.02
CA VAL A 199 4.72 -4.39 2.42
C VAL A 199 5.68 -3.98 1.30
N ILE A 200 5.19 -4.00 0.06
CA ILE A 200 5.99 -3.69 -1.12
C ILE A 200 5.40 -2.50 -1.85
N ILE A 201 6.19 -1.42 -1.96
CA ILE A 201 5.89 -0.33 -2.87
C ILE A 201 6.18 -0.82 -4.28
N VAL A 202 5.18 -0.73 -5.16
CA VAL A 202 5.26 -1.12 -6.57
C VAL A 202 5.31 0.15 -7.41
N SER A 203 6.38 0.37 -8.15
CA SER A 203 6.51 1.51 -9.06
C SER A 203 5.52 1.38 -10.21
N THR A 204 4.62 2.35 -10.35
CA THR A 204 3.55 2.38 -11.36
C THR A 204 3.42 3.77 -11.99
N PRO A 205 4.50 4.30 -12.63
CA PRO A 205 4.49 5.64 -13.21
C PRO A 205 3.44 5.79 -14.31
N GLY A 206 3.01 7.02 -14.55
CA GLY A 206 2.12 7.37 -15.65
C GLY A 206 0.98 8.30 -15.27
N HIS A 207 0.29 8.10 -14.14
CA HIS A 207 -0.66 9.10 -13.62
C HIS A 207 0.09 10.37 -13.20
N THR A 208 1.17 10.19 -12.44
CA THR A 208 2.22 11.18 -12.20
C THR A 208 3.59 10.60 -12.56
N PRO A 209 4.68 11.39 -12.61
CA PRO A 209 6.01 10.90 -13.01
C PRO A 209 6.53 9.73 -12.18
N GLY A 210 6.23 9.70 -10.89
CA GLY A 210 6.68 8.67 -9.96
C GLY A 210 5.55 8.02 -9.18
N HIS A 211 4.33 7.96 -9.75
CA HIS A 211 3.22 7.26 -9.13
C HIS A 211 3.60 5.84 -8.71
N GLN A 212 3.07 5.38 -7.58
CA GLN A 212 3.32 4.06 -7.03
C GLN A 212 2.03 3.45 -6.46
N SER A 213 1.95 2.13 -6.45
CA SER A 213 0.92 1.32 -5.81
C SER A 213 1.52 0.57 -4.62
N LEU A 214 0.70 0.01 -3.73
CA LEU A 214 1.19 -0.70 -2.56
C LEU A 214 0.63 -2.13 -2.51
N LEU A 215 1.51 -3.12 -2.39
CA LEU A 215 1.15 -4.50 -2.07
C LEU A 215 1.31 -4.72 -0.57
N VAL A 216 0.26 -5.24 0.08
CA VAL A 216 0.25 -5.54 1.52
C VAL A 216 -0.16 -6.99 1.73
N ARG A 217 0.58 -7.74 2.55
CA ARG A 217 0.27 -9.12 2.94
C ARG A 217 -0.33 -9.14 4.32
N LEU A 218 -1.60 -9.50 4.39
CA LEU A 218 -2.40 -9.62 5.61
C LEU A 218 -2.63 -11.11 5.90
N GLN A 219 -2.65 -11.47 7.17
CA GLN A 219 -2.67 -12.88 7.56
C GLN A 219 -4.01 -13.57 7.20
N ARG A 220 -5.13 -12.95 7.54
CA ARG A 220 -6.48 -13.49 7.28
C ARG A 220 -7.10 -12.95 6.00
N THR A 221 -6.87 -11.69 5.71
CA THR A 221 -7.42 -11.02 4.52
C THR A 221 -6.72 -11.47 3.23
N GLY A 222 -5.47 -11.94 3.33
CA GLY A 222 -4.63 -12.31 2.20
C GLY A 222 -3.87 -11.12 1.62
N VAL A 223 -3.49 -11.22 0.35
CA VAL A 223 -2.72 -10.17 -0.33
C VAL A 223 -3.68 -9.14 -0.93
N VAL A 224 -3.37 -7.87 -0.68
CA VAL A 224 -4.11 -6.72 -1.22
C VAL A 224 -3.14 -5.83 -1.98
N ILE A 225 -3.55 -5.33 -3.14
CA ILE A 225 -2.84 -4.29 -3.88
C ILE A 225 -3.71 -3.03 -3.89
N LEU A 226 -3.17 -1.94 -3.33
CA LEU A 226 -3.78 -0.62 -3.28
C LEU A 226 -3.36 0.16 -4.51
N SER A 227 -4.31 0.58 -5.33
CA SER A 227 -4.04 1.12 -6.68
C SER A 227 -3.37 2.50 -6.67
N GLY A 228 -3.63 3.36 -5.66
CA GLY A 228 -3.52 4.80 -5.89
C GLY A 228 -4.40 5.22 -7.07
N ASP A 229 -3.90 6.07 -7.95
CA ASP A 229 -4.57 6.53 -9.17
C ASP A 229 -4.08 5.83 -10.44
N LEU A 230 -3.54 4.61 -10.28
CA LEU A 230 -3.31 3.74 -11.43
C LEU A 230 -4.58 3.57 -12.26
N THR A 231 -5.72 3.53 -11.59
CA THR A 231 -7.07 3.55 -12.16
C THR A 231 -8.07 4.12 -11.16
N HIS A 232 -9.15 4.75 -11.62
CA HIS A 232 -10.11 5.42 -10.74
C HIS A 232 -11.35 4.57 -10.44
N PHE A 233 -11.73 3.66 -11.33
CA PHE A 233 -12.87 2.75 -11.13
C PHE A 233 -12.61 1.39 -11.78
N GLN A 234 -13.39 0.39 -11.36
CA GLN A 234 -13.34 -0.95 -11.93
C GLN A 234 -13.52 -0.94 -13.46
N ALA A 235 -14.48 -0.18 -13.98
CA ALA A 235 -14.70 -0.09 -15.42
C ALA A 235 -13.53 0.50 -16.23
N ASN A 236 -12.73 1.38 -15.62
CA ASN A 236 -11.50 1.91 -16.22
C ASN A 236 -10.38 0.85 -16.19
N TRP A 237 -10.30 0.10 -15.09
CA TRP A 237 -9.36 -1.00 -14.95
C TRP A 237 -9.61 -2.08 -16.02
N ASP A 238 -10.87 -2.53 -16.17
CA ASP A 238 -11.24 -3.58 -17.11
C ASP A 238 -10.98 -3.18 -18.57
N ALA A 239 -11.26 -1.92 -18.90
CA ALA A 239 -11.09 -1.38 -20.25
C ALA A 239 -9.72 -0.77 -20.54
N ARG A 240 -8.77 -0.78 -19.57
CA ARG A 240 -7.48 -0.07 -19.65
C ARG A 240 -7.66 1.40 -20.06
N ARG A 241 -8.69 2.04 -19.48
CA ARG A 241 -9.02 3.42 -19.81
C ARG A 241 -8.23 4.37 -18.93
N VAL A 242 -7.54 5.30 -19.57
CA VAL A 242 -6.65 6.27 -18.93
C VAL A 242 -7.25 7.66 -19.05
N PRO A 243 -7.40 8.42 -17.96
CA PRO A 243 -7.83 9.81 -17.99
C PRO A 243 -6.91 10.68 -18.85
N GLY A 244 -7.49 11.67 -19.55
CA GLY A 244 -6.71 12.56 -20.40
C GLY A 244 -5.75 13.49 -19.66
N MET A 245 -5.91 13.60 -18.32
CA MET A 245 -5.06 14.42 -17.46
C MET A 245 -3.83 13.69 -16.93
N ASN A 246 -3.67 12.39 -17.18
CA ASN A 246 -2.50 11.64 -16.74
C ASN A 246 -1.22 12.19 -17.40
N PHE A 247 -0.13 12.17 -16.65
CA PHE A 247 1.20 12.62 -17.12
C PHE A 247 1.64 11.86 -18.37
N ASN A 248 1.48 10.53 -18.39
CA ASN A 248 1.83 9.69 -19.53
C ASN A 248 0.91 8.49 -19.65
N ARG A 249 0.10 8.46 -20.73
CA ARG A 249 -0.86 7.41 -20.99
C ARG A 249 -0.21 6.02 -21.16
N ASP A 250 0.86 5.93 -21.93
CA ASP A 250 1.47 4.65 -22.27
C ASP A 250 2.18 4.03 -21.05
N GLN A 251 2.82 4.86 -20.22
CA GLN A 251 3.34 4.42 -18.93
C GLN A 251 2.22 3.94 -18.00
N THR A 252 1.09 4.63 -17.97
CA THR A 252 -0.07 4.20 -17.16
C THR A 252 -0.54 2.83 -17.60
N ILE A 253 -0.68 2.57 -18.91
CA ILE A 253 -1.08 1.26 -19.44
C ILE A 253 -0.05 0.19 -19.08
N ALA A 254 1.23 0.45 -19.27
CA ALA A 254 2.29 -0.50 -18.90
C ALA A 254 2.27 -0.82 -17.39
N SER A 255 2.01 0.20 -16.56
CA SER A 255 1.84 0.03 -15.11
C SER A 255 0.60 -0.79 -14.77
N MET A 256 -0.52 -0.60 -15.48
CA MET A 256 -1.74 -1.41 -15.33
C MET A 256 -1.46 -2.89 -15.67
N GLU A 257 -0.74 -3.17 -16.76
CA GLU A 257 -0.38 -4.55 -17.13
C GLU A 257 0.56 -5.19 -16.10
N LYS A 258 1.54 -4.45 -15.59
CA LYS A 258 2.41 -4.91 -14.50
C LYS A 258 1.61 -5.30 -13.26
N VAL A 259 0.68 -4.43 -12.82
CA VAL A 259 -0.15 -4.71 -11.65
C VAL A 259 -1.13 -5.84 -11.91
N ALA A 260 -1.69 -5.97 -13.13
CA ALA A 260 -2.54 -7.09 -13.50
C ALA A 260 -1.81 -8.44 -13.38
N ALA A 261 -0.55 -8.50 -13.81
CA ALA A 261 0.27 -9.68 -13.62
C ALA A 261 0.51 -9.99 -12.13
N LEU A 262 0.76 -8.96 -11.30
CA LEU A 262 0.93 -9.11 -9.85
C LEU A 262 -0.37 -9.60 -9.18
N VAL A 263 -1.53 -9.09 -9.57
CA VAL A 263 -2.83 -9.54 -9.05
C VAL A 263 -3.00 -11.05 -9.27
N VAL A 264 -2.63 -11.55 -10.45
CA VAL A 264 -2.73 -12.98 -10.78
C VAL A 264 -1.69 -13.80 -10.02
N THR A 265 -0.41 -13.41 -10.04
CA THR A 265 0.69 -14.19 -9.44
C THR A 265 0.60 -14.23 -7.91
N GLU A 266 0.18 -13.15 -7.28
CA GLU A 266 0.02 -13.05 -5.83
C GLU A 266 -1.36 -13.49 -5.34
N LYS A 267 -2.30 -13.78 -6.26
CA LYS A 267 -3.73 -14.02 -5.97
C LYS A 267 -4.31 -12.89 -5.12
N ALA A 268 -3.92 -11.66 -5.47
CA ALA A 268 -4.23 -10.48 -4.69
C ALA A 268 -5.63 -9.95 -4.96
N GLN A 269 -6.24 -9.37 -3.94
CA GLN A 269 -7.38 -8.47 -4.12
C GLN A 269 -6.84 -7.13 -4.65
N PHE A 270 -7.49 -6.56 -5.65
CA PHE A 270 -7.12 -5.24 -6.18
C PHE A 270 -8.12 -4.19 -5.69
N TRP A 271 -7.64 -3.23 -4.90
CA TRP A 271 -8.46 -2.20 -4.27
C TRP A 271 -8.19 -0.85 -4.94
N ILE A 272 -9.25 -0.33 -5.53
CA ILE A 272 -9.23 0.92 -6.30
C ILE A 272 -9.63 2.07 -5.37
N ASN A 273 -8.75 3.06 -5.25
CA ASN A 273 -8.89 4.12 -4.25
C ASN A 273 -10.19 4.93 -4.41
N HIS A 274 -10.56 5.24 -5.64
CA HIS A 274 -11.70 6.08 -5.98
C HIS A 274 -12.99 5.32 -6.31
N ASP A 275 -12.99 3.97 -6.19
CA ASP A 275 -14.19 3.17 -6.43
C ASP A 275 -15.09 3.16 -5.20
N GLN A 276 -16.15 3.97 -5.25
CA GLN A 276 -17.11 4.11 -4.15
C GLN A 276 -17.78 2.78 -3.77
N ALA A 277 -18.07 1.92 -4.76
CA ALA A 277 -18.72 0.64 -4.50
C ALA A 277 -17.81 -0.35 -3.75
N GLN A 278 -16.51 -0.32 -4.02
CA GLN A 278 -15.53 -1.07 -3.23
C GLN A 278 -15.35 -0.45 -1.85
N SER A 279 -15.13 0.86 -1.78
CA SER A 279 -14.88 1.59 -0.52
C SER A 279 -16.00 1.43 0.50
N ALA A 280 -17.26 1.41 0.05
CA ALA A 280 -18.43 1.23 0.91
C ALA A 280 -18.47 -0.11 1.66
N LYS A 281 -17.73 -1.12 1.19
CA LYS A 281 -17.66 -2.46 1.80
C LYS A 281 -16.51 -2.62 2.78
N MET A 282 -15.60 -1.64 2.84
CA MET A 282 -14.40 -1.73 3.68
C MET A 282 -14.72 -1.40 5.14
N PRO A 283 -14.16 -2.15 6.11
CA PRO A 283 -14.32 -1.82 7.52
C PRO A 283 -13.65 -0.48 7.84
N ARG A 284 -14.22 0.24 8.81
CA ARG A 284 -13.69 1.53 9.28
C ARG A 284 -13.31 1.45 10.76
N PRO A 285 -12.41 2.29 11.24
CA PRO A 285 -12.02 2.31 12.65
C PRO A 285 -13.24 2.33 13.58
N PRO A 286 -13.18 1.63 14.73
CA PRO A 286 -12.01 0.92 15.27
C PRO A 286 -11.73 -0.47 14.67
N ALA A 287 -12.54 -0.94 13.70
CA ALA A 287 -12.29 -2.20 13.01
C ALA A 287 -11.06 -2.12 12.10
N TYR A 288 -10.35 -3.23 11.96
CA TYR A 288 -9.15 -3.37 11.13
C TYR A 288 -9.14 -4.71 10.39
N LEU A 289 -8.23 -4.83 9.45
CA LEU A 289 -7.91 -6.04 8.70
C LEU A 289 -6.55 -6.59 9.15
N ASP A 290 -6.39 -7.91 9.08
CA ASP A 290 -5.15 -8.64 9.43
C ASP A 290 -4.94 -9.90 8.58
#